data_5c55671ea7480a24d952727bae28c6b4
#
_entry.id   5c55671ea7480a24d952727bae28c6b4
#
_cell.length_a   1.000
_cell.length_b   1.000
_cell.length_c   1.000
_cell.angle_alpha   90.00
_cell.angle_beta   90.00
_cell.angle_gamma   90.00
#
_symmetry.space_group_name_H-M   'P 1'
#
loop_
_entity.id
_entity.type
_entity.pdbx_description
1 polymer ?
#
loop_
_entity_poly.entity_id
_entity_poly.type
_entity_poly.pdbx_seq_one_letter_code
_entity_poly.pdbx_strand_id
1 'polypeptide(L)'
;EARASFIHPNDLVDLRVPLEGLKEVWVCGRLVWQNGTTILESTLWIYDARTPYVGDATAVGNLVHEIGLWLSSMELPYNYTISLQTTSEPYGLTIHFDSVTAHVLGVERDIDKRMYAIAPSLLALIGNLGQVQWTYAAPDGTAVTRSVTLEEVDQALPDWIEAYNLDVGADWTAPESVTDYATSPAALQQLLDLTCHGFYVVTEEDG
;
A
#
# COMPACT_ATOMS: atom_id res chain seq x y z
N GLU A 1 -11.37 -9.32 -26.27
CA GLU A 1 -12.13 -8.48 -25.31
C GLU A 1 -13.52 -9.10 -25.11
N ALA A 2 -13.74 -9.72 -23.96
CA ALA A 2 -15.10 -10.10 -23.57
C ALA A 2 -15.72 -8.89 -22.85
N ARG A 3 -16.63 -8.18 -23.49
CA ARG A 3 -17.41 -7.10 -22.87
C ARG A 3 -18.71 -7.68 -22.35
N ALA A 4 -18.86 -7.83 -21.04
CA ALA A 4 -20.16 -8.01 -20.42
C ALA A 4 -20.83 -6.63 -20.29
N SER A 5 -21.82 -6.34 -21.12
CA SER A 5 -22.61 -5.11 -21.02
C SER A 5 -23.88 -5.39 -20.21
N PHE A 6 -24.07 -4.62 -19.15
CA PHE A 6 -25.25 -4.42 -18.33
C PHE A 6 -25.53 -5.41 -17.21
N ILE A 7 -25.16 -4.94 -16.01
CA ILE A 7 -25.85 -5.39 -14.80
C ILE A 7 -26.12 -4.15 -13.96
N HIS A 8 -27.34 -4.02 -13.48
CA HIS A 8 -27.75 -2.97 -12.56
C HIS A 8 -26.94 -3.12 -11.26
N PRO A 9 -26.54 -2.02 -10.55
CA PRO A 9 -25.70 -2.09 -9.34
C PRO A 9 -26.26 -2.98 -8.21
N ASN A 10 -27.52 -3.39 -8.28
CA ASN A 10 -28.18 -4.23 -7.29
C ASN A 10 -28.37 -5.69 -7.71
N ASP A 11 -27.95 -6.06 -8.89
CA ASP A 11 -28.01 -7.44 -9.35
C ASP A 11 -26.71 -8.15 -8.98
N LEU A 12 -26.74 -8.93 -7.91
CA LEU A 12 -25.71 -9.93 -7.60
C LEU A 12 -25.75 -11.01 -8.68
N VAL A 13 -25.13 -10.76 -9.80
CA VAL A 13 -24.95 -11.78 -10.84
C VAL A 13 -23.64 -12.50 -10.59
N ASP A 14 -23.74 -13.76 -10.24
CA ASP A 14 -22.61 -14.69 -10.24
C ASP A 14 -22.17 -14.92 -11.69
N LEU A 15 -21.37 -14.02 -12.23
CA LEU A 15 -20.78 -14.14 -13.55
C LEU A 15 -19.67 -15.21 -13.49
N ARG A 16 -20.05 -16.47 -13.65
CA ARG A 16 -19.11 -17.56 -13.92
C ARG A 16 -18.62 -17.45 -15.35
N VAL A 17 -17.73 -16.50 -15.60
CA VAL A 17 -17.04 -16.41 -16.88
C VAL A 17 -15.81 -17.31 -16.79
N PRO A 18 -15.59 -18.24 -17.73
CA PRO A 18 -14.33 -18.95 -17.80
C PRO A 18 -13.21 -17.94 -18.06
N LEU A 19 -12.32 -17.77 -17.08
CA LEU A 19 -11.22 -16.79 -17.14
C LEU A 19 -10.02 -17.32 -17.95
N GLU A 20 -10.07 -18.58 -18.37
CA GLU A 20 -9.01 -19.24 -19.10
C GLU A 20 -8.74 -18.52 -20.44
N GLY A 21 -7.52 -18.06 -20.63
CA GLY A 21 -7.09 -17.31 -21.82
C GLY A 21 -7.46 -15.82 -21.86
N LEU A 22 -8.15 -15.30 -20.84
CA LEU A 22 -8.38 -13.87 -20.70
C LEU A 22 -7.17 -13.18 -20.04
N LYS A 23 -6.94 -11.91 -20.40
CA LYS A 23 -5.97 -11.08 -19.72
C LYS A 23 -6.61 -10.08 -18.76
N GLU A 24 -7.81 -9.62 -19.09
CA GLU A 24 -8.53 -8.61 -18.33
C GLU A 24 -10.05 -8.85 -18.39
N VAL A 25 -10.73 -8.50 -17.30
CA VAL A 25 -12.19 -8.42 -17.22
C VAL A 25 -12.60 -7.04 -16.75
N TRP A 26 -13.49 -6.42 -17.49
CA TRP A 26 -14.04 -5.09 -17.22
C TRP A 26 -15.53 -5.18 -16.96
N VAL A 27 -16.01 -4.55 -15.87
CA VAL A 27 -17.43 -4.46 -15.51
C VAL A 27 -17.81 -2.99 -15.38
N CYS A 28 -18.82 -2.56 -16.11
CA CYS A 28 -19.27 -1.16 -16.11
C CYS A 28 -18.13 -0.13 -16.32
N GLY A 29 -17.15 -0.46 -17.18
CA GLY A 29 -16.01 0.39 -17.47
C GLY A 29 -14.89 0.36 -16.40
N ARG A 30 -14.97 -0.55 -15.42
CA ARG A 30 -13.95 -0.74 -14.38
C ARG A 30 -13.23 -2.06 -14.59
N LEU A 31 -11.90 -2.04 -14.42
CA LEU A 31 -11.09 -3.24 -14.40
C LEU A 31 -11.33 -3.96 -13.07
N VAL A 32 -11.81 -5.22 -13.13
CA VAL A 32 -12.13 -6.01 -11.92
C VAL A 32 -11.26 -7.26 -11.79
N TRP A 33 -10.55 -7.62 -12.85
CA TRP A 33 -9.64 -8.77 -12.86
C TRP A 33 -8.59 -8.58 -13.95
N GLN A 34 -7.32 -8.94 -13.64
CA GLN A 34 -6.20 -8.86 -14.56
C GLN A 34 -5.18 -9.95 -14.23
N ASN A 35 -4.79 -10.74 -15.23
CA ASN A 35 -3.72 -11.74 -15.16
C ASN A 35 -3.80 -12.67 -13.92
N GLY A 36 -4.99 -13.14 -13.57
CA GLY A 36 -5.19 -14.04 -12.42
C GLY A 36 -5.59 -13.35 -11.11
N THR A 37 -5.50 -12.03 -11.04
CA THR A 37 -5.75 -11.25 -9.82
C THR A 37 -7.07 -10.50 -9.89
N THR A 38 -7.91 -10.61 -8.86
CA THR A 38 -9.08 -9.77 -8.66
C THR A 38 -8.64 -8.42 -8.13
N ILE A 39 -9.17 -7.33 -8.72
CA ILE A 39 -8.75 -5.97 -8.41
C ILE A 39 -9.88 -5.25 -7.67
N LEU A 40 -9.57 -4.70 -6.51
CA LEU A 40 -10.49 -3.87 -5.74
C LEU A 40 -10.57 -2.46 -6.34
N GLU A 41 -11.71 -1.81 -6.19
CA GLU A 41 -11.90 -0.42 -6.66
C GLU A 41 -10.93 0.55 -5.97
N SER A 42 -10.69 0.36 -4.66
CA SER A 42 -9.70 1.14 -3.90
C SER A 42 -8.28 1.00 -4.46
N THR A 43 -7.92 -0.19 -4.95
CA THR A 43 -6.63 -0.42 -5.60
C THR A 43 -6.47 0.42 -6.87
N LEU A 44 -7.54 0.60 -7.65
CA LEU A 44 -7.51 1.46 -8.84
C LEU A 44 -7.28 2.91 -8.46
N TRP A 45 -7.94 3.41 -7.41
CA TRP A 45 -7.73 4.80 -6.95
C TRP A 45 -6.32 5.04 -6.47
N ILE A 46 -5.77 4.13 -5.68
CA ILE A 46 -4.38 4.20 -5.22
C ILE A 46 -3.41 4.14 -6.41
N TYR A 47 -3.65 3.23 -7.37
CA TYR A 47 -2.82 3.09 -8.55
C TYR A 47 -2.84 4.35 -9.43
N ASP A 48 -3.99 4.98 -9.59
CA ASP A 48 -4.14 6.20 -10.38
C ASP A 48 -3.48 7.42 -9.69
N ALA A 49 -3.38 7.40 -8.36
CA ALA A 49 -2.72 8.45 -7.58
C ALA A 49 -1.17 8.33 -7.55
N ARG A 50 -0.59 7.29 -8.15
CA ARG A 50 0.87 7.10 -8.16
C ARG A 50 1.60 8.28 -8.83
N THR A 51 2.79 8.56 -8.35
CA THR A 51 3.62 9.64 -8.89
C THR A 51 5.04 9.17 -9.18
N PRO A 52 5.65 9.58 -10.30
CA PRO A 52 7.03 9.20 -10.61
C PRO A 52 8.07 10.01 -9.81
N TYR A 53 7.64 11.02 -9.04
CA TYR A 53 8.58 11.97 -8.48
C TYR A 53 8.17 12.45 -7.07
N VAL A 54 8.99 12.15 -6.08
CA VAL A 54 8.77 12.54 -4.67
C VAL A 54 8.71 14.07 -4.47
N GLY A 55 9.31 14.86 -5.34
CA GLY A 55 9.26 16.34 -5.28
C GLY A 55 7.92 16.95 -5.64
N ASP A 56 6.97 16.18 -6.19
CA ASP A 56 5.59 16.63 -6.38
C ASP A 56 4.78 16.48 -5.08
N ALA A 57 4.89 17.48 -4.21
CA ALA A 57 4.25 17.45 -2.89
C ALA A 57 2.72 17.28 -2.97
N THR A 58 2.07 17.78 -4.02
CA THR A 58 0.63 17.63 -4.20
C THR A 58 0.27 16.19 -4.56
N ALA A 59 0.96 15.60 -5.52
CA ALA A 59 0.73 14.21 -5.92
C ALA A 59 1.06 13.24 -4.78
N VAL A 60 2.18 13.44 -4.07
CA VAL A 60 2.54 12.65 -2.90
C VAL A 60 1.48 12.76 -1.80
N GLY A 61 1.00 13.99 -1.50
CA GLY A 61 -0.06 14.20 -0.51
C GLY A 61 -1.36 13.48 -0.87
N ASN A 62 -1.77 13.52 -2.13
CA ASN A 62 -2.95 12.81 -2.62
C ASN A 62 -2.76 11.29 -2.48
N LEU A 63 -1.61 10.74 -2.86
CA LEU A 63 -1.33 9.31 -2.73
C LEU A 63 -1.35 8.85 -1.27
N VAL A 64 -0.72 9.60 -0.36
CA VAL A 64 -0.76 9.30 1.09
C VAL A 64 -2.19 9.30 1.61
N HIS A 65 -3.04 10.23 1.14
CA HIS A 65 -4.44 10.29 1.49
C HIS A 65 -5.22 9.06 0.99
N GLU A 66 -5.07 8.68 -0.27
CA GLU A 66 -5.76 7.51 -0.85
C GLU A 66 -5.36 6.20 -0.16
N ILE A 67 -4.07 6.00 0.10
CA ILE A 67 -3.59 4.84 0.85
C ILE A 67 -4.12 4.86 2.29
N GLY A 68 -4.14 6.02 2.94
CA GLY A 68 -4.68 6.19 4.28
C GLY A 68 -6.16 5.83 4.36
N LEU A 69 -6.96 6.22 3.36
CA LEU A 69 -8.38 5.86 3.26
C LEU A 69 -8.58 4.35 3.08
N TRP A 70 -7.73 3.70 2.31
CA TRP A 70 -7.81 2.25 2.10
C TRP A 70 -7.61 1.45 3.40
N LEU A 71 -6.66 1.88 4.24
CA LEU A 71 -6.45 1.28 5.56
C LEU A 71 -7.49 1.68 6.60
N SER A 72 -8.22 2.76 6.36
CA SER A 72 -9.18 3.36 7.28
C SER A 72 -10.55 2.69 7.30
N SER A 73 -10.68 1.43 6.86
CA SER A 73 -11.83 0.61 7.28
C SER A 73 -11.99 0.54 8.82
N MET A 74 -11.06 1.16 9.53
CA MET A 74 -11.12 1.54 10.93
C MET A 74 -10.91 3.06 11.00
N GLU A 75 -12.01 3.82 11.09
CA GLU A 75 -12.09 5.26 11.32
C GLU A 75 -10.87 5.86 12.06
N LEU A 76 -9.94 6.43 11.32
CA LEU A 76 -8.85 7.19 11.92
C LEU A 76 -8.90 8.63 11.49
N PRO A 77 -9.33 9.51 12.37
CA PRO A 77 -9.09 10.92 12.21
C PRO A 77 -7.64 11.23 12.62
N TYR A 78 -6.64 10.69 11.91
CA TYR A 78 -5.28 11.14 12.15
C TYR A 78 -5.06 12.46 11.44
N ASN A 79 -4.80 13.50 12.21
CA ASN A 79 -4.19 14.69 11.66
C ASN A 79 -2.69 14.41 11.50
N TYR A 80 -2.23 14.51 10.29
CA TYR A 80 -0.82 14.39 9.95
C TYR A 80 -0.40 15.50 9.00
N THR A 81 0.87 15.78 8.96
CA THR A 81 1.53 16.58 7.93
C THR A 81 2.62 15.74 7.28
N ILE A 82 3.01 16.12 6.06
CA ILE A 82 4.10 15.46 5.36
C ILE A 82 5.27 16.42 5.14
N SER A 83 6.48 15.89 5.14
CA SER A 83 7.67 16.58 4.66
C SER A 83 8.44 15.71 3.70
N LEU A 84 9.07 16.34 2.71
CA LEU A 84 9.80 15.65 1.65
C LEU A 84 11.27 16.04 1.70
N GLN A 85 12.14 15.03 1.67
CA GLN A 85 13.58 15.21 1.54
C GLN A 85 13.95 14.90 0.09
N THR A 86 14.33 15.95 -0.67
CA THR A 86 14.60 15.86 -2.12
C THR A 86 15.97 16.42 -2.52
N THR A 87 16.82 16.73 -1.54
CA THR A 87 18.12 17.39 -1.77
C THR A 87 19.26 16.42 -2.00
N SER A 88 19.14 15.20 -1.49
CA SER A 88 20.13 14.12 -1.64
C SER A 88 19.46 12.76 -1.56
N GLU A 89 20.03 11.76 -2.20
CA GLU A 89 19.58 10.36 -2.06
C GLU A 89 20.06 9.75 -0.73
N PRO A 90 19.28 8.81 -0.16
CA PRO A 90 17.94 8.41 -0.60
C PRO A 90 16.92 9.51 -0.37
N TYR A 91 16.06 9.77 -1.38
CA TYR A 91 14.96 10.71 -1.22
C TYR A 91 13.94 10.14 -0.21
N GLY A 92 13.34 11.03 0.59
CA GLY A 92 12.53 10.64 1.73
C GLY A 92 11.16 11.31 1.78
N LEU A 93 10.19 10.55 2.28
CA LEU A 93 8.88 11.03 2.73
C LEU A 93 8.80 10.82 4.23
N THR A 94 8.51 11.90 4.99
CA THR A 94 8.21 11.79 6.41
C THR A 94 6.76 12.17 6.68
N ILE A 95 6.03 11.33 7.41
CA ILE A 95 4.66 11.57 7.88
C ILE A 95 4.75 11.92 9.37
N HIS A 96 4.28 13.12 9.72
CA HIS A 96 4.29 13.62 11.10
C HIS A 96 2.88 13.53 11.68
N PHE A 97 2.64 12.61 12.59
CA PHE A 97 1.39 12.51 13.33
C PHE A 97 1.37 13.51 14.48
N ASP A 98 0.23 14.16 14.72
CA ASP A 98 0.12 15.06 15.85
C ASP A 98 0.03 14.32 17.19
N SER A 99 0.41 15.01 18.28
CA SER A 99 0.46 14.42 19.62
C SER A 99 -0.93 14.06 20.18
N VAL A 100 -1.99 14.69 19.70
CA VAL A 100 -3.37 14.43 20.19
C VAL A 100 -3.83 13.07 19.69
N THR A 101 -3.46 12.71 18.47
CA THR A 101 -3.80 11.45 17.83
C THR A 101 -3.20 10.26 18.56
N ALA A 102 -1.92 10.34 18.95
CA ALA A 102 -1.22 9.29 19.66
C ALA A 102 -1.82 9.02 21.07
N HIS A 103 -2.30 10.07 21.75
CA HIS A 103 -2.85 9.96 23.10
C HIS A 103 -4.29 9.44 23.16
N VAL A 104 -5.14 9.76 22.18
CA VAL A 104 -6.57 9.42 22.21
C VAL A 104 -6.81 7.93 22.07
N LEU A 105 -5.88 7.19 21.49
CA LEU A 105 -6.12 5.82 21.04
C LEU A 105 -5.37 4.75 21.87
N GLY A 106 -4.41 5.12 22.70
CA GLY A 106 -3.53 4.16 23.37
C GLY A 106 -2.71 3.30 22.40
N VAL A 107 -2.33 3.86 21.22
CA VAL A 107 -2.18 3.12 19.98
C VAL A 107 -0.84 3.38 19.31
N GLU A 108 0.24 3.53 20.06
CA GLU A 108 1.58 3.58 19.49
C GLU A 108 1.83 2.39 18.56
N ARG A 109 1.48 1.20 19.03
CA ARG A 109 1.57 -0.03 18.25
C ARG A 109 0.74 0.00 16.97
N ASP A 110 -0.38 0.72 16.95
CA ASP A 110 -1.24 0.77 15.77
C ASP A 110 -0.71 1.75 14.71
N ILE A 111 -0.06 2.85 15.09
CA ILE A 111 0.59 3.76 14.14
C ILE A 111 1.72 3.02 13.44
N ASP A 112 2.63 2.41 14.19
CA ASP A 112 3.76 1.67 13.64
C ASP A 112 3.29 0.52 12.77
N LYS A 113 2.40 -0.34 13.26
CA LYS A 113 1.84 -1.44 12.49
C LYS A 113 1.24 -1.00 11.15
N ARG A 114 0.51 0.13 11.14
CA ARG A 114 -0.08 0.67 9.92
C ARG A 114 0.94 1.27 8.99
N MET A 115 1.88 2.02 9.54
CA MET A 115 2.94 2.61 8.75
C MET A 115 3.82 1.54 8.11
N TYR A 116 4.15 0.47 8.83
CA TYR A 116 4.85 -0.68 8.26
C TYR A 116 4.06 -1.35 7.12
N ALA A 117 2.73 -1.43 7.25
CA ALA A 117 1.88 -2.01 6.19
C ALA A 117 1.75 -1.12 4.95
N ILE A 118 1.77 0.23 5.10
CA ILE A 118 1.63 1.15 3.95
C ILE A 118 2.96 1.58 3.34
N ALA A 119 4.05 1.55 4.08
CA ALA A 119 5.35 2.01 3.60
C ALA A 119 5.80 1.28 2.31
N PRO A 120 5.64 -0.05 2.16
CA PRO A 120 5.97 -0.72 0.91
C PRO A 120 5.20 -0.18 -0.30
N SER A 121 3.91 0.13 -0.13
CA SER A 121 3.10 0.70 -1.21
C SER A 121 3.51 2.13 -1.58
N LEU A 122 3.90 2.95 -0.60
CA LEU A 122 4.45 4.29 -0.86
C LEU A 122 5.79 4.20 -1.60
N LEU A 123 6.68 3.28 -1.20
CA LEU A 123 7.96 3.03 -1.87
C LEU A 123 7.75 2.53 -3.31
N ALA A 124 6.74 1.72 -3.55
CA ALA A 124 6.40 1.25 -4.89
C ALA A 124 5.86 2.36 -5.79
N LEU A 125 4.96 3.20 -5.27
CA LEU A 125 4.13 4.11 -6.07
C LEU A 125 4.72 5.51 -6.24
N ILE A 126 5.77 5.86 -5.49
CA ILE A 126 6.52 7.11 -5.65
C ILE A 126 7.87 6.77 -6.28
N GLY A 127 8.01 6.96 -7.58
CA GLY A 127 9.03 6.36 -8.45
C GLY A 127 10.49 6.58 -8.09
N ASN A 128 10.83 7.56 -7.27
CA ASN A 128 12.21 7.81 -6.81
C ASN A 128 12.31 7.89 -5.29
N LEU A 129 11.33 7.37 -4.56
CA LEU A 129 11.34 7.34 -3.10
C LEU A 129 12.26 6.21 -2.62
N GLY A 130 13.22 6.53 -1.74
CA GLY A 130 14.13 5.55 -1.15
C GLY A 130 13.83 5.25 0.31
N GLN A 131 13.06 6.12 1.00
CA GLN A 131 12.74 5.95 2.41
C GLN A 131 11.38 6.55 2.76
N VAL A 132 10.61 5.82 3.57
CA VAL A 132 9.42 6.32 4.28
C VAL A 132 9.76 6.39 5.75
N GLN A 133 9.50 7.54 6.37
CA GLN A 133 9.69 7.78 7.79
C GLN A 133 8.38 8.27 8.41
N TRP A 134 8.17 8.01 9.69
CA TRP A 134 7.07 8.61 10.45
C TRP A 134 7.50 8.99 11.85
N THR A 135 6.83 10.00 12.39
CA THR A 135 7.11 10.53 13.71
C THR A 135 5.83 10.76 14.49
N TYR A 136 5.86 10.51 15.78
CA TYR A 136 4.79 10.79 16.71
C TYR A 136 5.36 11.00 18.11
N ALA A 137 4.53 11.50 19.04
CA ALA A 137 4.90 11.57 20.46
C ALA A 137 4.31 10.38 21.20
N ALA A 138 5.14 9.65 21.93
CA ALA A 138 4.73 8.62 22.87
C ALA A 138 3.90 9.21 24.04
N PRO A 139 3.12 8.42 24.81
CA PRO A 139 2.30 8.92 25.92
C PRO A 139 3.10 9.65 26.99
N ASP A 140 4.36 9.34 27.17
CA ASP A 140 5.29 10.04 28.07
C ASP A 140 5.85 11.33 27.49
N GLY A 141 5.47 11.70 26.26
CA GLY A 141 5.96 12.86 25.55
C GLY A 141 7.27 12.66 24.78
N THR A 142 7.85 11.46 24.81
CA THR A 142 9.05 11.14 24.05
C THR A 142 8.75 11.16 22.57
N ALA A 143 9.60 11.80 21.76
CA ALA A 143 9.49 11.77 20.31
C ALA A 143 9.95 10.40 19.78
N VAL A 144 9.08 9.74 19.03
CA VAL A 144 9.36 8.48 18.33
C VAL A 144 9.57 8.77 16.86
N THR A 145 10.57 8.14 16.28
CA THR A 145 10.86 8.17 14.84
C THR A 145 11.12 6.75 14.37
N ARG A 146 10.41 6.33 13.32
CA ARG A 146 10.57 5.04 12.66
C ARG A 146 10.77 5.26 11.17
N SER A 147 11.36 4.29 10.50
CA SER A 147 11.53 4.33 9.04
C SER A 147 11.58 2.95 8.42
N VAL A 148 11.26 2.90 7.14
CA VAL A 148 11.44 1.75 6.25
C VAL A 148 12.09 2.24 4.97
N THR A 149 13.13 1.56 4.52
CA THR A 149 13.85 1.87 3.27
C THR A 149 13.42 0.94 2.14
N LEU A 150 13.65 1.39 0.91
CA LEU A 150 13.45 0.58 -0.29
C LEU A 150 14.27 -0.72 -0.23
N GLU A 151 15.52 -0.62 0.20
CA GLU A 151 16.44 -1.76 0.30
C GLU A 151 15.95 -2.81 1.31
N GLU A 152 15.45 -2.40 2.47
CA GLU A 152 14.89 -3.32 3.49
C GLU A 152 13.66 -4.06 2.96
N VAL A 153 12.78 -3.38 2.22
CA VAL A 153 11.62 -4.02 1.60
C VAL A 153 12.04 -5.00 0.52
N ASP A 154 12.92 -4.59 -0.39
CA ASP A 154 13.39 -5.44 -1.49
C ASP A 154 14.08 -6.71 -0.97
N GLN A 155 14.85 -6.61 0.10
CA GLN A 155 15.50 -7.76 0.75
C GLN A 155 14.49 -8.72 1.41
N ALA A 156 13.38 -8.21 1.93
CA ALA A 156 12.37 -9.01 2.63
C ALA A 156 11.33 -9.64 1.68
N LEU A 157 11.14 -9.11 0.48
CA LEU A 157 10.11 -9.56 -0.46
C LEU A 157 10.13 -11.06 -0.77
N PRO A 158 11.27 -11.71 -1.03
CA PRO A 158 11.29 -13.15 -1.32
C PRO A 158 10.70 -13.98 -0.18
N ASP A 159 11.07 -13.68 1.06
CA ASP A 159 10.59 -14.38 2.24
C ASP A 159 9.09 -14.14 2.48
N TRP A 160 8.61 -12.92 2.23
CA TRP A 160 7.18 -12.60 2.33
C TRP A 160 6.35 -13.38 1.32
N ILE A 161 6.80 -13.45 0.07
CA ILE A 161 6.12 -14.18 -1.00
C ILE A 161 6.10 -15.69 -0.70
N GLU A 162 7.22 -16.26 -0.25
CA GLU A 162 7.27 -17.66 0.13
C GLU A 162 6.28 -17.97 1.27
N ALA A 163 6.28 -17.16 2.32
CA ALA A 163 5.39 -17.32 3.45
C ALA A 163 3.91 -17.13 3.05
N TYR A 164 3.60 -16.12 2.24
CA TYR A 164 2.26 -15.91 1.74
C TYR A 164 1.75 -17.08 0.89
N ASN A 165 2.59 -17.57 -0.04
CA ASN A 165 2.24 -18.71 -0.88
C ASN A 165 1.92 -19.96 -0.04
N LEU A 166 2.68 -20.18 1.05
CA LEU A 166 2.43 -21.29 1.98
C LEU A 166 1.12 -21.10 2.77
N ASP A 167 0.79 -19.87 3.17
CA ASP A 167 -0.39 -19.59 4.00
C ASP A 167 -1.69 -19.68 3.19
N VAL A 168 -1.72 -19.09 1.99
CA VAL A 168 -2.96 -18.97 1.20
C VAL A 168 -3.03 -19.94 0.02
N GLY A 169 -1.98 -20.71 -0.26
CA GLY A 169 -1.91 -21.62 -1.40
C GLY A 169 -1.76 -20.89 -2.74
N ALA A 170 -1.16 -19.70 -2.74
CA ALA A 170 -0.82 -18.96 -3.95
C ALA A 170 0.45 -19.50 -4.61
N ASP A 171 0.75 -19.05 -5.82
CA ASP A 171 1.94 -19.41 -6.59
C ASP A 171 2.56 -18.11 -7.19
N TRP A 172 2.89 -17.18 -6.30
CA TRP A 172 3.47 -15.90 -6.70
C TRP A 172 4.99 -15.99 -6.72
N THR A 173 5.58 -15.26 -7.66
CA THR A 173 7.04 -15.09 -7.76
C THR A 173 7.41 -13.70 -7.26
N ALA A 174 8.42 -13.61 -6.42
CA ALA A 174 8.91 -12.32 -5.95
C ALA A 174 9.50 -11.51 -7.11
N PRO A 175 9.11 -10.24 -7.27
CA PRO A 175 9.75 -9.34 -8.22
C PRO A 175 11.17 -8.97 -7.76
N GLU A 176 11.95 -8.32 -8.61
CA GLU A 176 13.30 -7.85 -8.27
C GLU A 176 13.25 -6.69 -7.26
N SER A 177 12.22 -5.85 -7.33
CA SER A 177 12.00 -4.72 -6.42
C SER A 177 10.53 -4.50 -6.14
N VAL A 178 10.22 -3.93 -4.98
CA VAL A 178 8.85 -3.51 -4.63
C VAL A 178 8.28 -2.50 -5.64
N THR A 179 9.12 -1.74 -6.34
CA THR A 179 8.72 -0.80 -7.39
C THR A 179 8.05 -1.47 -8.59
N ASP A 180 8.28 -2.76 -8.83
CA ASP A 180 7.65 -3.53 -9.89
C ASP A 180 6.14 -3.68 -9.67
N TYR A 181 5.67 -3.56 -8.44
CA TYR A 181 4.24 -3.56 -8.13
C TYR A 181 3.50 -2.31 -8.62
N ALA A 182 4.20 -1.24 -8.99
CA ALA A 182 3.61 -0.07 -9.63
C ALA A 182 3.35 -0.25 -11.14
N THR A 183 3.68 -1.39 -11.73
CA THR A 183 3.56 -1.61 -13.18
C THR A 183 2.14 -1.89 -13.66
N SER A 184 1.26 -2.40 -12.78
CA SER A 184 -0.14 -2.65 -13.10
C SER A 184 -1.02 -2.67 -11.84
N PRO A 185 -2.34 -2.44 -11.98
CA PRO A 185 -3.27 -2.61 -10.85
C PRO A 185 -3.24 -4.00 -10.23
N ALA A 186 -3.05 -5.05 -11.03
CA ALA A 186 -2.97 -6.42 -10.53
C ALA A 186 -1.71 -6.64 -9.69
N ALA A 187 -0.57 -6.11 -10.12
CA ALA A 187 0.66 -6.15 -9.34
C ALA A 187 0.49 -5.40 -8.02
N LEU A 188 -0.05 -4.18 -8.05
CA LEU A 188 -0.33 -3.43 -6.83
C LEU A 188 -1.27 -4.18 -5.89
N GLN A 189 -2.33 -4.82 -6.41
CA GLN A 189 -3.24 -5.62 -5.59
C GLN A 189 -2.50 -6.73 -4.83
N GLN A 190 -1.55 -7.41 -5.48
CA GLN A 190 -0.74 -8.42 -4.80
C GLN A 190 0.08 -7.84 -3.64
N LEU A 191 0.68 -6.66 -3.81
CA LEU A 191 1.41 -6.00 -2.72
C LEU A 191 0.47 -5.63 -1.56
N LEU A 192 -0.71 -5.10 -1.87
CA LEU A 192 -1.73 -4.78 -0.86
C LEU A 192 -2.22 -6.03 -0.13
N ASP A 193 -2.41 -7.14 -0.84
CA ASP A 193 -2.80 -8.42 -0.23
C ASP A 193 -1.70 -8.94 0.71
N LEU A 194 -0.43 -8.87 0.33
CA LEU A 194 0.70 -9.22 1.20
C LEU A 194 0.69 -8.42 2.50
N THR A 195 0.65 -7.10 2.38
CA THR A 195 0.74 -6.21 3.55
C THR A 195 -0.49 -6.31 4.44
N CYS A 196 -1.68 -6.57 3.88
CA CYS A 196 -2.91 -6.88 4.63
C CYS A 196 -2.81 -8.17 5.44
N HIS A 197 -2.08 -9.18 4.96
CA HIS A 197 -1.82 -10.43 5.68
C HIS A 197 -0.72 -10.30 6.74
N GLY A 198 -0.13 -9.11 6.88
CA GLY A 198 0.88 -8.82 7.90
C GLY A 198 2.32 -9.06 7.45
N PHE A 199 2.56 -9.24 6.16
CA PHE A 199 3.89 -9.32 5.59
C PHE A 199 4.44 -7.92 5.31
N TYR A 200 5.22 -7.39 6.25
CA TYR A 200 5.90 -6.10 6.17
C TYR A 200 7.12 -6.08 7.10
N VAL A 201 8.06 -5.18 6.84
CA VAL A 201 9.26 -5.00 7.68
C VAL A 201 8.83 -4.54 9.08
N VAL A 202 9.27 -5.25 10.11
CA VAL A 202 9.15 -4.82 11.51
C VAL A 202 10.56 -4.70 12.06
N THR A 203 10.96 -3.53 12.55
CA THR A 203 12.26 -3.37 13.21
C THR A 203 12.22 -4.00 14.60
N GLU A 204 13.29 -4.71 15.00
CA GLU A 204 13.36 -5.55 16.21
C GLU A 204 13.16 -4.80 17.55
N GLU A 205 12.93 -3.48 17.55
CA GLU A 205 12.73 -2.71 18.78
C GLU A 205 11.32 -2.84 19.39
N ASP A 206 10.42 -3.60 18.75
CA ASP A 206 9.02 -3.76 19.17
C ASP A 206 8.73 -5.12 19.84
N GLY A 207 9.75 -5.83 20.34
CA GLY A 207 9.66 -7.12 21.03
C GLY A 207 9.48 -6.99 22.56
#